data_f44f2d1ab43143487feb6cc0eb01f064
#
_entry.id   f44f2d1ab43143487feb6cc0eb01f064
#
_cell.length_a   1.000
_cell.length_b   1.000
_cell.length_c   1.000
_cell.angle_alpha   90.00
_cell.angle_beta   90.00
_cell.angle_gamma   90.00
#
_symmetry.space_group_name_H-M   'P 1'
#
loop_
_entity.id
_entity.type
_entity.pdbx_description
1 polymer ?
#
loop_
_entity_poly.entity_id
_entity_poly.type
_entity_poly.pdbx_seq_one_letter_code
_entity_poly.pdbx_strand_id
1 'polypeptide(L)'
;MIINKLDSIEFRLKELHDFTWLKKYGTAFWVVDETGSGCICIGMEDAERKYFCKIAGVNTLEAEVSPKESVVILKEAVHLYYDLAHPNLIKIIEEYDYNQFYVVVFEWADGECLFDHWNFETYQRNITMKSPREKFRELSVSKKLKAIEVLFSFLQNVN
;
A
#
# COMPACT_ATOMS: atom_id res chain seq x y z
N MET A 1 20.47 -2.97 -8.31
CA MET A 1 19.72 -3.26 -7.08
C MET A 1 20.51 -2.74 -5.90
N ILE A 2 19.97 -1.81 -5.16
CA ILE A 2 20.59 -1.19 -3.98
C ILE A 2 19.67 -1.43 -2.80
N ILE A 3 20.24 -1.89 -1.68
CA ILE A 3 19.48 -2.07 -0.44
C ILE A 3 19.38 -0.71 0.24
N ASN A 4 18.16 -0.28 0.45
CA ASN A 4 17.80 0.87 1.27
C ASN A 4 17.34 0.38 2.64
N LYS A 5 17.42 1.25 3.66
CA LYS A 5 17.05 0.90 5.02
C LYS A 5 16.32 2.06 5.70
N LEU A 6 15.25 1.74 6.39
CA LEU A 6 14.55 2.64 7.29
C LEU A 6 14.19 1.88 8.57
N ASP A 7 14.72 2.33 9.71
CA ASP A 7 14.63 1.64 11.00
C ASP A 7 15.09 0.17 10.91
N SER A 8 14.22 -0.79 11.17
CA SER A 8 14.51 -2.22 11.10
C SER A 8 14.18 -2.87 9.76
N ILE A 9 13.52 -2.14 8.83
CA ILE A 9 13.15 -2.68 7.53
C ILE A 9 14.20 -2.41 6.48
N GLU A 10 14.39 -3.38 5.59
CA GLU A 10 15.26 -3.29 4.41
C GLU A 10 14.41 -3.52 3.16
N PHE A 11 14.70 -2.79 2.09
CA PHE A 11 13.99 -2.87 0.82
C PHE A 11 14.92 -2.52 -0.35
N ARG A 12 14.51 -2.88 -1.57
CA ARG A 12 15.36 -2.87 -2.75
C ARG A 12 14.88 -1.83 -3.75
N LEU A 13 15.78 -0.94 -4.14
CA LEU A 13 15.52 0.04 -5.19
C LEU A 13 16.67 0.02 -6.21
N LYS A 14 16.50 0.71 -7.33
CA LYS A 14 17.57 0.95 -8.29
C LYS A 14 18.57 2.00 -7.80
N GLU A 15 18.17 2.87 -6.87
CA GLU A 15 18.93 3.98 -6.33
C GLU A 15 18.88 4.03 -4.81
N LEU A 16 19.86 4.71 -4.20
CA LEU A 16 19.85 5.00 -2.77
C LEU A 16 19.04 6.26 -2.50
N HIS A 17 18.11 6.17 -1.56
CA HIS A 17 17.31 7.31 -1.12
C HIS A 17 17.32 7.42 0.41
N ASP A 18 17.21 8.65 0.91
CA ASP A 18 16.98 8.92 2.31
C ASP A 18 15.47 9.04 2.58
N PHE A 19 14.94 8.12 3.38
CA PHE A 19 13.55 8.10 3.83
C PHE A 19 13.38 8.52 5.30
N THR A 20 14.43 9.03 5.95
CA THR A 20 14.38 9.42 7.38
C THR A 20 13.35 10.50 7.68
N TRP A 21 12.95 11.29 6.70
CA TRP A 21 11.89 12.28 6.79
C TRP A 21 10.50 11.68 7.08
N LEU A 22 10.30 10.36 6.83
CA LEU A 22 9.07 9.64 7.21
C LEU A 22 8.97 9.42 8.72
N LYS A 23 10.05 9.61 9.49
CA LYS A 23 10.03 9.42 10.95
C LYS A 23 9.08 10.35 11.70
N LYS A 24 8.57 11.39 11.04
CA LYS A 24 7.46 12.19 11.57
C LYS A 24 6.17 11.36 11.82
N TYR A 25 6.05 10.18 11.19
CA TYR A 25 4.96 9.22 11.38
C TYR A 25 5.35 8.05 12.30
N GLY A 26 6.49 8.11 12.97
CA GLY A 26 6.97 7.09 13.89
C GLY A 26 8.02 6.15 13.29
N THR A 27 7.88 4.86 13.53
CA THR A 27 8.84 3.81 13.15
C THR A 27 8.30 2.97 11.99
N ALA A 28 9.15 2.65 11.03
CA ALA A 28 8.79 1.79 9.91
C ALA A 28 8.71 0.33 10.37
N PHE A 29 7.60 -0.35 10.04
CA PHE A 29 7.37 -1.75 10.41
C PHE A 29 7.04 -2.67 9.23
N TRP A 30 6.72 -2.11 8.06
CA TRP A 30 6.30 -2.86 6.89
C TRP A 30 6.68 -2.13 5.59
N VAL A 31 6.94 -2.89 4.52
CA VAL A 31 7.28 -2.34 3.20
C VAL A 31 6.82 -3.23 2.06
N VAL A 32 6.43 -2.62 0.95
CA VAL A 32 6.30 -3.25 -0.38
C VAL A 32 7.10 -2.42 -1.37
N ASP A 33 8.15 -3.00 -1.93
CA ASP A 33 9.09 -2.37 -2.86
C ASP A 33 8.98 -2.92 -4.31
N GLU A 34 8.23 -4.01 -4.50
CA GLU A 34 8.01 -4.66 -5.79
C GLU A 34 6.66 -4.23 -6.39
N THR A 35 6.59 -3.02 -6.93
CA THR A 35 5.38 -2.52 -7.57
C THR A 35 5.66 -2.06 -9.00
N GLY A 36 4.89 -2.55 -9.97
CA GLY A 36 4.96 -2.10 -11.37
C GLY A 36 4.58 -0.63 -11.56
N SER A 37 3.85 -0.04 -10.61
CA SER A 37 3.44 1.38 -10.62
C SER A 37 4.57 2.37 -10.34
N GLY A 38 5.78 1.90 -9.98
CA GLY A 38 6.89 2.77 -9.61
C GLY A 38 6.70 3.48 -8.25
N CYS A 39 5.78 2.99 -7.42
CA CYS A 39 5.60 3.49 -6.05
C CYS A 39 6.21 2.50 -5.05
N ILE A 40 6.74 3.00 -3.94
CA ILE A 40 7.00 2.18 -2.76
C ILE A 40 5.91 2.45 -1.72
N CYS A 41 5.53 1.41 -0.97
CA CYS A 41 4.58 1.53 0.12
C CYS A 41 5.27 1.16 1.42
N ILE A 42 5.18 2.05 2.43
CA ILE A 42 5.82 1.88 3.73
C ILE A 42 4.77 2.01 4.83
N GLY A 43 4.67 1.00 5.70
CA GLY A 43 3.89 1.06 6.92
C GLY A 43 4.69 1.74 8.03
N MET A 44 4.13 2.80 8.60
CA MET A 44 4.71 3.55 9.72
C MET A 44 3.80 3.44 10.93
N GLU A 45 4.35 3.43 12.15
CA GLU A 45 3.57 3.41 13.38
C GLU A 45 4.18 4.32 14.45
N ASP A 46 3.33 5.05 15.14
CA ASP A 46 3.65 5.76 16.37
C ASP A 46 2.92 5.13 17.57
N ALA A 47 2.94 5.79 18.72
CA ALA A 47 2.30 5.28 19.94
C ALA A 47 0.76 5.24 19.86
N GLU A 48 0.15 5.96 18.92
CA GLU A 48 -1.30 6.15 18.85
C GLU A 48 -1.93 5.39 17.67
N ARG A 49 -1.23 5.34 16.52
CA ARG A 49 -1.81 4.83 15.27
C ARG A 49 -0.77 4.35 14.25
N LYS A 50 -1.28 3.71 13.22
CA LYS A 50 -0.51 3.28 12.07
C LYS A 50 -0.90 4.06 10.82
N TYR A 51 0.05 4.16 9.90
CA TYR A 51 -0.07 4.88 8.64
C TYR A 51 0.37 3.99 7.48
N PHE A 52 -0.28 4.14 6.35
CA PHE A 52 0.15 3.58 5.08
C PHE A 52 0.67 4.72 4.20
N CYS A 53 1.98 4.79 4.02
CA CYS A 53 2.64 5.81 3.19
C CYS A 53 2.91 5.24 1.79
N LYS A 54 2.28 5.81 0.76
CA LYS A 54 2.55 5.49 -0.64
C LYS A 54 3.35 6.61 -1.27
N ILE A 55 4.50 6.26 -1.87
CA ILE A 55 5.49 7.22 -2.34
C ILE A 55 5.79 6.93 -3.81
N ALA A 56 5.48 7.89 -4.68
CA ALA A 56 5.87 7.90 -6.08
C ALA A 56 7.16 8.71 -6.30
N GLY A 57 7.78 8.52 -7.46
CA GLY A 57 9.05 9.20 -7.78
C GLY A 57 10.29 8.42 -7.37
N VAL A 58 10.13 7.22 -6.84
CA VAL A 58 11.19 6.25 -6.58
C VAL A 58 11.43 5.38 -7.82
N ASN A 59 12.64 4.84 -7.93
CA ASN A 59 13.00 3.93 -9.01
C ASN A 59 12.96 2.49 -8.50
N THR A 60 11.75 1.92 -8.41
CA THR A 60 11.55 0.53 -7.97
C THR A 60 12.10 -0.45 -9.00
N LEU A 61 12.46 -1.67 -8.58
CA LEU A 61 13.06 -2.67 -9.47
C LEU A 61 12.12 -3.08 -10.60
N GLU A 62 10.84 -3.19 -10.31
CA GLU A 62 9.78 -3.68 -11.19
C GLU A 62 8.96 -2.56 -11.86
N ALA A 63 9.41 -1.30 -11.71
CA ALA A 63 8.70 -0.18 -12.30
C ALA A 63 8.63 -0.29 -13.83
N GLU A 64 7.41 -0.28 -14.35
CA GLU A 64 7.07 -0.22 -15.77
C GLU A 64 7.01 1.22 -16.28
N VAL A 65 7.05 2.20 -15.37
CA VAL A 65 6.98 3.64 -15.63
C VAL A 65 8.20 4.35 -15.03
N SER A 66 8.55 5.51 -15.58
CA SER A 66 9.60 6.34 -15.01
C SER A 66 9.18 6.96 -13.66
N PRO A 67 10.16 7.36 -12.80
CA PRO A 67 9.84 8.04 -11.54
C PRO A 67 8.96 9.28 -11.71
N LYS A 68 9.14 10.05 -12.78
CA LYS A 68 8.31 11.24 -13.07
C LYS A 68 6.88 10.86 -13.45
N GLU A 69 6.72 9.82 -14.27
CA GLU A 69 5.40 9.33 -14.65
C GLU A 69 4.64 8.75 -13.45
N SER A 70 5.33 8.02 -12.56
CA SER A 70 4.70 7.49 -11.34
C SER A 70 4.13 8.60 -10.44
N VAL A 71 4.81 9.77 -10.37
CA VAL A 71 4.30 10.95 -9.66
C VAL A 71 3.03 11.48 -10.30
N VAL A 72 3.01 11.63 -11.63
CA VAL A 72 1.81 12.11 -12.34
C VAL A 72 0.64 11.17 -12.13
N ILE A 73 0.86 9.86 -12.34
CA ILE A 73 -0.17 8.83 -12.17
C ILE A 73 -0.73 8.82 -10.74
N LEU A 74 0.13 8.94 -9.72
CA LEU A 74 -0.35 8.94 -8.34
C LEU A 74 -1.13 10.21 -8.01
N LYS A 75 -0.72 11.39 -8.52
CA LYS A 75 -1.48 12.65 -8.36
C LYS A 75 -2.87 12.56 -8.97
N GLU A 76 -2.97 12.05 -10.20
CA GLU A 76 -4.26 11.84 -10.87
C GLU A 76 -5.14 10.85 -10.10
N ALA A 77 -4.57 9.74 -9.62
CA ALA A 77 -5.31 8.78 -8.81
C ALA A 77 -5.83 9.37 -7.50
N VAL A 78 -5.09 10.27 -6.86
CA VAL A 78 -5.53 10.95 -5.63
C VAL A 78 -6.71 11.89 -5.89
N HIS A 79 -6.72 12.62 -7.00
CA HIS A 79 -7.89 13.45 -7.38
C HIS A 79 -9.13 12.59 -7.53
N LEU A 80 -9.04 11.48 -8.27
CA LEU A 80 -10.16 10.54 -8.43
C LEU A 80 -10.58 9.93 -7.07
N TYR A 81 -9.62 9.69 -6.19
CA TYR A 81 -9.88 9.12 -4.87
C TYR A 81 -10.72 10.06 -3.99
N TYR A 82 -10.48 11.36 -4.04
CA TYR A 82 -11.31 12.35 -3.32
C TYR A 82 -12.75 12.41 -3.85
N ASP A 83 -12.93 12.23 -5.15
CA ASP A 83 -14.26 12.20 -5.78
C ASP A 83 -15.07 10.96 -5.37
N LEU A 84 -14.38 9.86 -5.01
CA LEU A 84 -15.02 8.59 -4.67
C LEU A 84 -15.58 8.50 -3.26
N ALA A 85 -15.39 9.48 -2.39
CA ALA A 85 -15.74 9.53 -0.96
C ALA A 85 -16.72 8.43 -0.50
N HIS A 86 -16.20 7.32 0.03
CA HIS A 86 -17.00 6.18 0.48
C HIS A 86 -16.51 5.70 1.86
N PRO A 87 -17.43 5.34 2.80
CA PRO A 87 -17.05 4.97 4.16
C PRO A 87 -16.15 3.71 4.26
N ASN A 88 -16.13 2.89 3.23
CA ASN A 88 -15.28 1.70 3.16
C ASN A 88 -13.95 1.91 2.40
N LEU A 89 -13.67 3.13 1.93
CA LEU A 89 -12.34 3.49 1.46
C LEU A 89 -11.47 3.92 2.63
N ILE A 90 -10.20 3.51 2.61
CA ILE A 90 -9.20 4.02 3.57
C ILE A 90 -9.05 5.53 3.34
N LYS A 91 -9.00 6.31 4.42
CA LYS A 91 -8.94 7.76 4.29
C LYS A 91 -7.53 8.23 3.99
N ILE A 92 -7.43 9.23 3.11
CA ILE A 92 -6.21 10.02 2.97
C ILE A 92 -6.13 10.95 4.18
N ILE A 93 -5.00 10.91 4.88
CA ILE A 93 -4.68 11.79 6.01
C ILE A 93 -4.05 13.07 5.50
N GLU A 94 -3.05 12.93 4.64
CA GLU A 94 -2.38 14.04 3.97
C GLU A 94 -1.70 13.59 2.68
N GLU A 95 -1.43 14.55 1.82
CA GLU A 95 -0.61 14.39 0.62
C GLU A 95 0.31 15.60 0.45
N TYR A 96 1.50 15.38 -0.10
CA TYR A 96 2.45 16.45 -0.32
C TYR A 96 3.58 16.07 -1.27
N ASP A 97 4.17 17.07 -1.89
CA ASP A 97 5.44 16.94 -2.62
C ASP A 97 6.62 17.04 -1.64
N TYR A 98 7.58 16.13 -1.75
CA TYR A 98 8.83 16.15 -1.00
C TYR A 98 10.01 15.87 -1.94
N ASN A 99 10.78 16.89 -2.27
CA ASN A 99 11.84 16.83 -3.29
C ASN A 99 11.28 16.33 -4.64
N GLN A 100 11.81 15.19 -5.14
CA GLN A 100 11.30 14.53 -6.35
C GLN A 100 10.13 13.58 -6.11
N PHE A 101 9.74 13.38 -4.87
CA PHE A 101 8.69 12.44 -4.49
C PHE A 101 7.34 13.11 -4.36
N TYR A 102 6.29 12.36 -4.64
CA TYR A 102 4.93 12.66 -4.21
C TYR A 102 4.47 11.60 -3.22
N VAL A 103 3.98 12.06 -2.10
CA VAL A 103 3.67 11.23 -0.93
C VAL A 103 2.20 11.32 -0.62
N VAL A 104 1.56 10.17 -0.44
CA VAL A 104 0.18 10.06 0.03
C VAL A 104 0.18 9.20 1.28
N VAL A 105 -0.36 9.75 2.35
CA VAL A 105 -0.47 9.09 3.64
C VAL A 105 -1.93 8.74 3.90
N PHE A 106 -2.18 7.47 4.09
CA PHE A 106 -3.50 6.93 4.40
C PHE A 106 -3.57 6.44 5.84
N GLU A 107 -4.79 6.34 6.37
CA GLU A 107 -5.04 5.51 7.54
C GLU A 107 -4.60 4.07 7.25
N TRP A 108 -4.06 3.39 8.27
CA TRP A 108 -3.78 1.97 8.15
C TRP A 108 -5.07 1.16 8.25
N ALA A 109 -5.30 0.27 7.32
CA ALA A 109 -6.39 -0.70 7.41
C ALA A 109 -5.87 -2.01 8.01
N ASP A 110 -6.39 -2.40 9.16
CA ASP A 110 -6.07 -3.70 9.75
C ASP A 110 -6.73 -4.82 8.95
N GLY A 111 -5.96 -5.88 8.73
CA GLY A 111 -6.43 -7.05 8.01
C GLY A 111 -5.40 -7.59 7.03
N GLU A 112 -5.86 -8.50 6.19
CA GLU A 112 -5.06 -9.11 5.13
C GLU A 112 -5.68 -8.77 3.78
N CYS A 113 -4.84 -8.37 2.81
CA CYS A 113 -5.29 -8.24 1.42
C CYS A 113 -5.83 -9.58 0.93
N LEU A 114 -6.96 -9.56 0.24
CA LEU A 114 -7.53 -10.78 -0.35
C LEU A 114 -6.59 -11.40 -1.39
N PHE A 115 -5.81 -10.57 -2.05
CA PHE A 115 -4.77 -10.98 -2.98
C PHE A 115 -3.43 -10.43 -2.51
N ASP A 116 -2.55 -11.34 -2.06
CA ASP A 116 -1.22 -11.03 -1.54
C ASP A 116 -0.17 -11.81 -2.35
N HIS A 117 0.16 -11.32 -3.53
CA HIS A 117 1.16 -11.96 -4.37
C HIS A 117 2.60 -11.67 -3.90
N TRP A 118 2.80 -10.63 -3.10
CA TRP A 118 4.11 -10.31 -2.51
C TRP A 118 4.62 -11.41 -1.57
N ASN A 119 3.70 -12.09 -0.92
CA ASN A 119 4.01 -13.19 -0.01
C ASN A 119 3.82 -14.58 -0.65
N PHE A 120 3.67 -14.65 -1.97
CA PHE A 120 3.40 -15.91 -2.67
C PHE A 120 4.44 -16.99 -2.37
N GLU A 121 5.74 -16.63 -2.35
CA GLU A 121 6.80 -17.56 -1.99
C GLU A 121 6.72 -18.03 -0.53
N THR A 122 6.31 -17.18 0.38
CA THR A 122 6.11 -17.54 1.81
C THR A 122 5.01 -18.58 1.94
N TYR A 123 3.89 -18.40 1.23
CA TYR A 123 2.80 -19.37 1.23
C TYR A 123 3.18 -20.68 0.54
N GLN A 124 3.97 -20.64 -0.53
CA GLN A 124 4.46 -21.85 -1.20
C GLN A 124 5.43 -22.65 -0.35
N ARG A 125 6.29 -21.98 0.41
CA ARG A 125 7.29 -22.64 1.28
C ARG A 125 6.70 -23.20 2.57
N ASN A 126 5.57 -22.68 3.02
CA ASN A 126 4.94 -23.04 4.28
C ASN A 126 3.56 -23.67 4.04
N ILE A 127 3.59 -25.00 3.80
CA ILE A 127 2.39 -25.81 3.43
C ILE A 127 1.26 -25.72 4.50
N THR A 128 1.58 -25.30 5.72
CA THR A 128 0.58 -25.16 6.79
C THR A 128 -0.07 -23.79 6.84
N MET A 129 0.44 -22.82 6.07
CA MET A 129 -0.04 -21.45 6.09
C MET A 129 -1.06 -21.23 4.97
N LYS A 130 -2.30 -20.92 5.34
CA LYS A 130 -3.37 -20.62 4.38
C LYS A 130 -3.20 -19.21 3.84
N SER A 131 -3.29 -19.08 2.53
CA SER A 131 -3.32 -17.76 1.88
C SER A 131 -4.60 -16.98 2.27
N PRO A 132 -4.61 -15.63 2.18
CA PRO A 132 -5.80 -14.83 2.43
C PRO A 132 -7.00 -15.27 1.60
N ARG A 133 -6.78 -15.69 0.35
CA ARG A 133 -7.81 -16.22 -0.53
C ARG A 133 -8.41 -17.54 -0.03
N GLU A 134 -7.59 -18.42 0.51
CA GLU A 134 -8.07 -19.68 1.11
C GLU A 134 -8.85 -19.41 2.38
N LYS A 135 -8.34 -18.53 3.24
CA LYS A 135 -9.06 -18.07 4.44
C LYS A 135 -10.43 -17.48 4.09
N PHE A 136 -10.50 -16.65 3.05
CA PHE A 136 -11.77 -16.09 2.56
C PHE A 136 -12.73 -17.17 2.06
N ARG A 137 -12.22 -18.18 1.34
CA ARG A 137 -13.04 -19.31 0.85
C ARG A 137 -13.68 -20.11 1.98
N GLU A 138 -13.05 -20.18 3.12
CA GLU A 138 -13.55 -20.88 4.32
C GLU A 138 -14.54 -20.08 5.17
N LEU A 139 -14.67 -18.79 4.92
CA LEU A 139 -15.67 -17.98 5.61
C LEU A 139 -17.08 -18.53 5.38
N SER A 140 -17.94 -18.34 6.39
CA SER A 140 -19.37 -18.64 6.26
C SER A 140 -20.00 -17.85 5.12
N VAL A 141 -21.08 -18.40 4.54
CA VAL A 141 -21.83 -17.73 3.47
C VAL A 141 -22.26 -16.33 3.89
N SER A 142 -22.74 -16.16 5.13
CA SER A 142 -23.14 -14.85 5.66
C SER A 142 -22.02 -13.82 5.65
N LYS A 143 -20.78 -14.20 6.03
CA LYS A 143 -19.62 -13.30 5.99
C LYS A 143 -19.23 -12.95 4.55
N LYS A 144 -19.31 -13.91 3.64
CA LYS A 144 -19.05 -13.66 2.20
C LYS A 144 -20.08 -12.72 1.60
N LEU A 145 -21.37 -12.91 1.91
CA LEU A 145 -22.44 -12.01 1.46
C LEU A 145 -22.22 -10.58 1.97
N LYS A 146 -21.84 -10.41 3.24
CA LYS A 146 -21.53 -9.09 3.79
C LYS A 146 -20.37 -8.42 3.06
N ALA A 147 -19.32 -9.16 2.69
CA ALA A 147 -18.22 -8.61 1.88
C ALA A 147 -18.69 -8.18 0.50
N ILE A 148 -19.57 -8.96 -0.13
CA ILE A 148 -20.18 -8.63 -1.42
C ILE A 148 -21.06 -7.37 -1.30
N GLU A 149 -21.87 -7.24 -0.27
CA GLU A 149 -22.69 -6.05 -0.01
C GLU A 149 -21.83 -4.78 0.08
N VAL A 150 -20.69 -4.85 0.79
CA VAL A 150 -19.74 -3.73 0.87
C VAL A 150 -19.21 -3.33 -0.51
N LEU A 151 -18.81 -4.31 -1.33
CA LEU A 151 -18.32 -4.04 -2.68
C LEU A 151 -19.40 -3.44 -3.59
N PHE A 152 -20.63 -3.99 -3.56
CA PHE A 152 -21.73 -3.44 -4.35
C PHE A 152 -22.14 -2.05 -3.90
N SER A 153 -22.18 -1.79 -2.59
CA SER A 153 -22.43 -0.44 -2.05
C SER A 153 -21.42 0.57 -2.56
N PHE A 154 -20.13 0.20 -2.63
CA PHE A 154 -19.11 1.05 -3.23
C PHE A 154 -19.38 1.29 -4.71
N LEU A 155 -19.61 0.23 -5.50
CA LEU A 155 -19.84 0.33 -6.93
C LEU A 155 -21.07 1.18 -7.31
N GLN A 156 -22.11 1.19 -6.47
CA GLN A 156 -23.30 2.04 -6.66
C GLN A 156 -23.01 3.54 -6.53
N ASN A 157 -22.00 3.90 -5.75
CA ASN A 157 -21.61 5.30 -5.55
C ASN A 157 -20.60 5.82 -6.60
N VAL A 158 -20.07 4.95 -7.44
CA VAL A 158 -19.08 5.28 -8.47
C VAL A 158 -19.71 5.51 -9.85
N ASN A 159 -21.04 5.28 -10.00
CA ASN A 159 -21.78 5.50 -11.23
C ASN A 159 -22.43 6.90 -11.21
#